data_c8ee01d3b7e55ce147c54466d3206002
#
_entry.id   c8ee01d3b7e55ce147c54466d3206002
#
_cell.length_a   1.000
_cell.length_b   1.000
_cell.length_c   1.000
_cell.angle_alpha   90.00
_cell.angle_beta   90.00
_cell.angle_gamma   90.00
#
_symmetry.space_group_name_H-M   'P 1'
#
loop_
_entity.id
_entity.type
_entity.pdbx_description
1 polymer ?
#
loop_
_entity_poly.entity_id
_entity_poly.type
_entity_poly.pdbx_seq_one_letter_code
_entity_poly.pdbx_strand_id
1 'polypeptide(L)'
;GLQNFAGPCPSCFSSSPGNVTNRGNDSSTGWGVKVGYTGKITDAVTIGATYQSKTHMGEFDKYKGLFAGKGDFDIPETYGIGVAFKAMPALTVAFDVQRINYSDVDSVGNKVDCLFAGMCQVGSSNGAGFGWRDMTAYKLGVSYDYSKTLTLRGGLSTARQPIRSSQTLFNILAPATVETHLTFGATWALSNKSELSLSYMHAFEKTVHGANSI
;
A
#
# COMPACT_ATOMS: atom_id res chain seq x y z
N GLY A 1 16.71 -19.86 0.77
CA GLY A 1 16.49 -18.64 -0.01
C GLY A 1 15.76 -18.89 -1.31
N LEU A 2 15.56 -17.86 -2.13
CA LEU A 2 14.88 -17.93 -3.44
C LEU A 2 15.55 -18.90 -4.44
N GLN A 3 16.76 -19.35 -4.17
CA GLN A 3 17.46 -20.34 -5.00
C GLN A 3 16.69 -21.66 -5.17
N ASN A 4 15.88 -22.07 -4.18
CA ASN A 4 15.06 -23.27 -4.29
C ASN A 4 13.89 -23.10 -5.26
N PHE A 5 13.48 -21.87 -5.56
CA PHE A 5 12.49 -21.57 -6.58
C PHE A 5 13.08 -21.57 -8.00
N ALA A 6 14.39 -21.47 -8.11
CA ALA A 6 15.15 -21.48 -9.37
C ALA A 6 15.76 -22.86 -9.69
N GLY A 7 15.31 -23.93 -9.05
CA GLY A 7 15.82 -25.29 -9.27
C GLY A 7 15.51 -25.83 -10.67
N PRO A 8 16.22 -26.87 -11.12
CA PRO A 8 16.01 -27.47 -12.45
C PRO A 8 14.61 -28.07 -12.55
N CYS A 9 13.94 -27.89 -13.69
CA CYS A 9 12.70 -28.60 -14.01
C CYS A 9 12.96 -30.11 -14.16
N PRO A 10 12.00 -31.01 -13.80
CA PRO A 10 10.56 -30.77 -13.67
C PRO A 10 10.06 -30.34 -12.29
N SER A 11 10.91 -30.19 -11.30
CA SER A 11 10.51 -29.83 -9.94
C SER A 11 10.63 -28.31 -9.63
N CYS A 12 10.71 -27.46 -10.66
CA CYS A 12 10.85 -26.03 -10.44
C CYS A 12 9.53 -25.37 -10.05
N PHE A 13 9.58 -24.56 -8.99
CA PHE A 13 8.44 -23.75 -8.57
C PHE A 13 8.21 -22.53 -9.49
N SER A 14 9.16 -22.17 -10.34
CA SER A 14 9.10 -21.04 -11.23
C SER A 14 8.92 -21.44 -12.68
N SER A 15 8.08 -20.71 -13.41
CA SER A 15 7.91 -20.83 -14.88
C SER A 15 9.14 -20.36 -15.66
N SER A 16 10.03 -19.58 -15.03
CA SER A 16 11.29 -19.10 -15.62
C SER A 16 12.40 -19.10 -14.56
N PRO A 17 12.98 -20.27 -14.22
CA PRO A 17 13.93 -20.44 -13.12
C PRO A 17 15.17 -19.53 -13.21
N GLY A 18 15.60 -19.18 -14.41
CA GLY A 18 16.73 -18.27 -14.64
C GLY A 18 16.42 -16.79 -14.36
N ASN A 19 15.16 -16.44 -14.10
CA ASN A 19 14.69 -15.06 -13.92
C ASN A 19 14.00 -14.85 -12.54
N VAL A 20 14.55 -15.40 -11.48
CA VAL A 20 13.98 -15.35 -10.13
C VAL A 20 14.81 -14.48 -9.19
N THR A 21 16.13 -14.57 -9.23
CA THR A 21 17.04 -13.91 -8.27
C THR A 21 18.38 -13.58 -8.92
N ASN A 22 19.14 -12.65 -8.31
CA ASN A 22 20.48 -12.25 -8.75
C ASN A 22 20.57 -11.71 -10.18
N ARG A 23 19.54 -11.02 -10.67
CA ARG A 23 19.50 -10.45 -12.03
C ARG A 23 19.85 -8.96 -12.08
N GLY A 24 20.30 -8.41 -10.94
CA GLY A 24 20.60 -6.97 -10.83
C GLY A 24 19.34 -6.11 -10.80
N ASN A 25 19.50 -4.82 -11.05
CA ASN A 25 18.38 -3.90 -11.07
C ASN A 25 17.54 -4.10 -12.33
N ASP A 26 16.24 -3.98 -12.19
CA ASP A 26 15.29 -3.91 -13.27
C ASP A 26 14.41 -2.67 -13.11
N SER A 27 13.79 -2.19 -14.17
CA SER A 27 12.92 -1.01 -14.15
C SER A 27 11.72 -1.24 -15.04
N SER A 28 10.59 -0.74 -14.61
CA SER A 28 9.36 -0.76 -15.38
C SER A 28 8.78 0.65 -15.44
N THR A 29 8.05 0.93 -16.50
CA THR A 29 7.26 2.15 -16.66
C THR A 29 5.80 1.77 -16.83
N GLY A 30 4.89 2.62 -16.35
CA GLY A 30 3.48 2.35 -16.44
C GLY A 30 2.67 3.63 -16.62
N TRP A 31 1.40 3.46 -16.89
CA TRP A 31 0.45 4.56 -17.01
C TRP A 31 -0.83 4.28 -16.24
N GLY A 32 -1.42 5.33 -15.73
CA GLY A 32 -2.68 5.31 -15.00
C GLY A 32 -3.25 6.72 -14.93
N VAL A 33 -4.49 6.83 -14.52
CA VAL A 33 -5.20 8.11 -14.40
C VAL A 33 -5.51 8.36 -12.92
N LYS A 34 -5.23 9.59 -12.47
CA LYS A 34 -5.63 10.04 -11.14
C LYS A 34 -6.44 11.32 -11.27
N VAL A 35 -7.62 11.34 -10.65
CA VAL A 35 -8.49 12.50 -10.57
C VAL A 35 -8.82 12.79 -9.12
N GLY A 36 -9.02 14.06 -8.80
CA GLY A 36 -9.41 14.49 -7.46
C GLY A 36 -10.31 15.70 -7.52
N TYR A 37 -11.18 15.78 -6.54
CA TYR A 37 -12.09 16.92 -6.35
C TYR A 37 -12.01 17.38 -4.90
N THR A 38 -12.00 18.69 -4.71
CA THR A 38 -12.14 19.32 -3.38
C THR A 38 -13.10 20.49 -3.52
N GLY A 39 -14.13 20.52 -2.68
CA GLY A 39 -15.15 21.56 -2.72
C GLY A 39 -15.59 22.00 -1.33
N LYS A 40 -15.78 23.30 -1.14
CA LYS A 40 -16.41 23.85 0.04
C LYS A 40 -17.93 23.75 -0.09
N ILE A 41 -18.56 23.07 0.87
CA ILE A 41 -20.03 22.96 0.95
C ILE A 41 -20.57 24.15 1.76
N THR A 42 -19.85 24.54 2.81
CA THR A 42 -20.09 25.73 3.62
C THR A 42 -18.74 26.34 4.01
N ASP A 43 -18.75 27.48 4.70
CA ASP A 43 -17.51 28.08 5.25
C ASP A 43 -16.82 27.16 6.28
N ALA A 44 -17.57 26.24 6.89
CA ALA A 44 -17.07 25.32 7.89
C ALA A 44 -16.81 23.90 7.35
N VAL A 45 -17.37 23.52 6.20
CA VAL A 45 -17.32 22.13 5.70
C VAL A 45 -16.70 22.09 4.31
N THR A 46 -15.63 21.34 4.18
CA THR A 46 -14.98 21.00 2.91
C THR A 46 -15.06 19.50 2.70
N ILE A 47 -15.41 19.06 1.50
CA ILE A 47 -15.37 17.65 1.09
C ILE A 47 -14.29 17.42 0.06
N GLY A 48 -13.78 16.20 0.02
CA GLY A 48 -12.81 15.76 -0.98
C GLY A 48 -13.12 14.36 -1.47
N ALA A 49 -12.80 14.10 -2.72
CA ALA A 49 -12.84 12.76 -3.31
C ALA A 49 -11.61 12.57 -4.20
N THR A 50 -11.08 11.36 -4.24
CA THR A 50 -9.97 10.99 -5.12
C THR A 50 -10.21 9.61 -5.70
N TYR A 51 -9.82 9.45 -6.95
CA TYR A 51 -9.81 8.18 -7.66
C TYR A 51 -8.49 8.05 -8.42
N GLN A 52 -7.85 6.91 -8.28
CA GLN A 52 -6.68 6.51 -9.07
C GLN A 52 -6.99 5.14 -9.67
N SER A 53 -6.96 5.06 -11.00
CA SER A 53 -7.10 3.78 -11.69
C SER A 53 -5.93 2.86 -11.35
N LYS A 54 -6.09 1.56 -11.60
CA LYS A 54 -4.95 0.67 -11.69
C LYS A 54 -3.91 1.30 -12.64
N THR A 55 -2.64 1.36 -12.21
CA THR A 55 -1.55 1.77 -13.09
C THR A 55 -0.99 0.51 -13.73
N HIS A 56 -1.18 0.38 -15.03
CA HIS A 56 -0.64 -0.72 -15.80
C HIS A 56 0.86 -0.53 -15.98
N MET A 57 1.63 -1.41 -15.39
CA MET A 57 3.09 -1.41 -15.44
C MET A 57 3.59 -2.34 -16.54
N GLY A 58 4.76 -2.06 -17.10
CA GLY A 58 5.45 -3.02 -17.95
C GLY A 58 6.03 -4.18 -17.12
N GLU A 59 6.19 -5.34 -17.74
CA GLU A 59 6.74 -6.52 -17.10
C GLU A 59 8.21 -6.31 -16.67
N PHE A 60 8.60 -6.90 -15.54
CA PHE A 60 10.00 -7.00 -15.12
C PHE A 60 10.64 -8.22 -15.79
N ASP A 61 11.29 -8.01 -16.93
CA ASP A 61 11.90 -9.10 -17.73
C ASP A 61 12.93 -9.92 -16.96
N LYS A 62 13.73 -9.26 -16.13
CA LYS A 62 14.76 -9.92 -15.31
C LYS A 62 14.16 -10.77 -14.19
N TYR A 63 12.92 -10.50 -13.78
CA TYR A 63 12.21 -11.16 -12.69
C TYR A 63 10.89 -11.80 -13.12
N LYS A 64 10.73 -12.10 -14.41
CA LYS A 64 9.54 -12.75 -14.96
C LYS A 64 9.24 -14.14 -14.40
N GLY A 65 10.20 -14.76 -13.76
CA GLY A 65 10.03 -16.03 -13.04
C GLY A 65 9.62 -15.87 -11.59
N LEU A 66 9.48 -14.63 -11.08
CA LEU A 66 9.15 -14.34 -9.68
C LEU A 66 7.73 -13.77 -9.53
N PHE A 67 7.37 -12.76 -10.33
CA PHE A 67 6.07 -12.10 -10.25
C PHE A 67 5.06 -12.75 -11.19
N ALA A 68 3.80 -12.88 -10.76
CA ALA A 68 2.71 -13.37 -11.60
C ALA A 68 2.60 -12.55 -12.90
N GLY A 69 1.92 -13.08 -13.92
CA GLY A 69 1.81 -12.39 -15.21
C GLY A 69 3.14 -12.21 -15.93
N LYS A 70 4.15 -13.08 -15.69
CA LYS A 70 5.49 -13.03 -16.31
C LYS A 70 6.29 -11.77 -15.94
N GLY A 71 6.15 -11.29 -14.73
CA GLY A 71 6.86 -10.12 -14.23
C GLY A 71 5.97 -8.88 -14.09
N ASP A 72 4.67 -9.03 -14.20
CA ASP A 72 3.71 -7.95 -14.00
C ASP A 72 3.61 -7.57 -12.51
N PHE A 73 3.68 -6.28 -12.24
CA PHE A 73 3.50 -5.72 -10.90
C PHE A 73 2.81 -4.35 -10.98
N ASP A 74 1.53 -4.39 -11.32
CA ASP A 74 0.68 -3.21 -11.41
C ASP A 74 0.55 -2.49 -10.06
N ILE A 75 0.28 -1.18 -10.10
CA ILE A 75 -0.11 -0.43 -8.90
C ILE A 75 -1.62 -0.51 -8.77
N PRO A 76 -2.15 -0.94 -7.61
CA PRO A 76 -3.57 -1.18 -7.44
C PRO A 76 -4.42 0.08 -7.56
N GLU A 77 -5.64 -0.10 -8.02
CA GLU A 77 -6.67 0.94 -7.97
C GLU A 77 -6.89 1.43 -6.55
N THR A 78 -7.07 2.73 -6.41
CA THR A 78 -7.27 3.39 -5.10
C THR A 78 -8.32 4.48 -5.24
N TYR A 79 -9.24 4.53 -4.29
CA TYR A 79 -10.19 5.63 -4.20
C TYR A 79 -10.49 5.99 -2.74
N GLY A 80 -10.92 7.23 -2.54
CA GLY A 80 -11.20 7.73 -1.20
C GLY A 80 -12.08 8.96 -1.21
N ILE A 81 -12.72 9.17 -0.07
CA ILE A 81 -13.51 10.34 0.23
C ILE A 81 -13.10 10.89 1.59
N GLY A 82 -13.25 12.19 1.76
CA GLY A 82 -12.93 12.85 3.02
C GLY A 82 -13.81 14.07 3.28
N VAL A 83 -13.89 14.43 4.53
CA VAL A 83 -14.55 15.64 5.00
C VAL A 83 -13.64 16.35 6.00
N ALA A 84 -13.52 17.67 5.86
CA ALA A 84 -12.88 18.52 6.84
C ALA A 84 -13.92 19.50 7.39
N PHE A 85 -13.97 19.60 8.71
CA PHE A 85 -14.88 20.45 9.45
C PHE A 85 -14.08 21.47 10.29
N LYS A 86 -14.29 22.74 10.03
CA LYS A 86 -13.75 23.84 10.81
C LYS A 86 -14.60 24.04 12.06
N ALA A 87 -14.23 23.34 13.13
CA ALA A 87 -14.99 23.34 14.39
C ALA A 87 -14.92 24.66 15.13
N MET A 88 -13.79 25.38 15.00
CA MET A 88 -13.54 26.74 15.51
C MET A 88 -12.65 27.49 14.53
N PRO A 89 -12.53 28.81 14.61
CA PRO A 89 -11.64 29.59 13.73
C PRO A 89 -10.21 29.03 13.63
N ALA A 90 -9.70 28.48 14.74
CA ALA A 90 -8.35 27.93 14.84
C ALA A 90 -8.30 26.39 14.78
N LEU A 91 -9.44 25.67 14.72
CA LEU A 91 -9.50 24.21 14.83
C LEU A 91 -10.20 23.59 13.63
N THR A 92 -9.50 22.74 12.92
CA THR A 92 -10.06 21.90 11.84
C THR A 92 -9.90 20.45 12.21
N VAL A 93 -10.97 19.66 12.02
CA VAL A 93 -10.99 18.20 12.16
C VAL A 93 -11.29 17.61 10.78
N ALA A 94 -10.52 16.60 10.37
CA ALA A 94 -10.72 15.90 9.11
C ALA A 94 -10.88 14.42 9.32
N PHE A 95 -11.74 13.81 8.51
CA PHE A 95 -11.93 12.37 8.46
C PHE A 95 -11.89 11.89 7.01
N ASP A 96 -11.11 10.83 6.74
CA ASP A 96 -10.99 10.23 5.42
C ASP A 96 -11.20 8.73 5.47
N VAL A 97 -11.78 8.21 4.40
CA VAL A 97 -11.86 6.76 4.12
C VAL A 97 -11.21 6.52 2.76
N GLN A 98 -10.27 5.58 2.71
CA GLN A 98 -9.54 5.21 1.51
C GLN A 98 -9.63 3.69 1.30
N ARG A 99 -9.95 3.28 0.07
CA ARG A 99 -9.95 1.88 -0.37
C ARG A 99 -8.79 1.64 -1.32
N ILE A 100 -8.09 0.50 -1.15
CA ILE A 100 -7.03 0.02 -2.04
C ILE A 100 -7.38 -1.41 -2.45
N ASN A 101 -7.51 -1.64 -3.76
CA ASN A 101 -7.91 -2.92 -4.33
C ASN A 101 -6.69 -3.78 -4.68
N TYR A 102 -6.02 -4.30 -3.65
CA TYR A 102 -4.84 -5.15 -3.81
C TYR A 102 -5.13 -6.46 -4.55
N SER A 103 -6.34 -7.02 -4.40
CA SER A 103 -6.71 -8.28 -5.03
C SER A 103 -6.80 -8.22 -6.56
N ASP A 104 -6.85 -7.03 -7.14
CA ASP A 104 -6.92 -6.82 -8.59
C ASP A 104 -5.54 -6.84 -9.27
N VAL A 105 -4.47 -7.02 -8.51
CA VAL A 105 -3.10 -7.14 -9.01
C VAL A 105 -2.61 -8.55 -8.73
N ASP A 106 -2.43 -9.36 -9.76
CA ASP A 106 -2.13 -10.80 -9.65
C ASP A 106 -0.90 -11.09 -8.78
N SER A 107 0.18 -10.35 -8.95
CA SER A 107 1.41 -10.49 -8.15
C SER A 107 1.21 -10.17 -6.67
N VAL A 108 0.16 -9.45 -6.31
CA VAL A 108 -0.17 -9.04 -4.93
C VAL A 108 -1.32 -9.89 -4.37
N GLY A 109 -2.41 -10.06 -5.15
CA GLY A 109 -3.66 -10.65 -4.69
C GLY A 109 -3.75 -12.18 -4.83
N ASN A 110 -3.05 -12.78 -5.79
CA ASN A 110 -3.09 -14.23 -6.00
C ASN A 110 -2.57 -14.97 -4.77
N LYS A 111 -3.26 -16.07 -4.42
CA LYS A 111 -2.88 -16.89 -3.28
C LYS A 111 -1.74 -17.86 -3.64
N VAL A 112 -0.93 -18.20 -2.64
CA VAL A 112 0.15 -19.17 -2.80
C VAL A 112 -0.36 -20.63 -2.84
N ASP A 113 -1.61 -20.87 -2.46
CA ASP A 113 -2.19 -22.23 -2.35
C ASP A 113 -2.06 -23.03 -3.64
N CYS A 114 -2.22 -22.38 -4.81
CA CYS A 114 -2.09 -23.05 -6.12
C CYS A 114 -0.69 -23.63 -6.35
N LEU A 115 0.34 -22.97 -5.79
CA LEU A 115 1.73 -23.45 -5.93
C LEU A 115 1.95 -24.77 -5.20
N PHE A 116 1.46 -24.88 -3.95
CA PHE A 116 1.56 -26.10 -3.16
C PHE A 116 0.66 -27.23 -3.68
N ALA A 117 -0.44 -26.88 -4.35
CA ALA A 117 -1.28 -27.85 -5.04
C ALA A 117 -0.72 -28.30 -6.41
N GLY A 118 0.41 -27.75 -6.84
CA GLY A 118 0.99 -28.05 -8.17
C GLY A 118 0.19 -27.52 -9.35
N MET A 119 -0.75 -26.57 -9.11
CA MET A 119 -1.66 -26.03 -10.13
C MET A 119 -1.16 -24.74 -10.77
N CYS A 120 -0.13 -24.10 -10.22
CA CYS A 120 0.51 -22.91 -10.79
C CYS A 120 2.00 -22.91 -10.48
N GLN A 121 2.72 -21.98 -11.13
CA GLN A 121 4.12 -21.69 -10.85
C GLN A 121 4.29 -20.20 -10.59
N VAL A 122 5.23 -19.79 -9.77
CA VAL A 122 5.61 -18.37 -9.68
C VAL A 122 6.05 -17.88 -11.05
N GLY A 123 5.69 -16.66 -11.41
CA GLY A 123 5.99 -16.11 -12.73
C GLY A 123 5.04 -16.54 -13.85
N SER A 124 4.18 -17.54 -13.66
CA SER A 124 3.16 -17.90 -14.66
C SER A 124 2.04 -16.84 -14.74
N SER A 125 1.20 -16.90 -15.78
CA SER A 125 0.08 -15.98 -15.96
C SER A 125 -0.92 -16.02 -14.80
N ASN A 126 -1.11 -17.18 -14.18
CA ASN A 126 -1.91 -17.40 -12.97
C ASN A 126 -1.01 -17.64 -11.74
N GLY A 127 0.20 -17.08 -11.75
CA GLY A 127 1.22 -17.34 -10.75
C GLY A 127 0.81 -16.95 -9.34
N ALA A 128 1.46 -17.58 -8.37
CA ALA A 128 1.30 -17.22 -6.96
C ALA A 128 1.79 -15.80 -6.68
N GLY A 129 1.05 -15.09 -5.85
CA GLY A 129 1.36 -13.76 -5.32
C GLY A 129 1.40 -13.77 -3.79
N PHE A 130 1.24 -12.60 -3.17
CA PHE A 130 1.27 -12.45 -1.71
C PHE A 130 -0.06 -12.80 -1.02
N GLY A 131 -1.13 -13.02 -1.77
CA GLY A 131 -2.46 -13.34 -1.24
C GLY A 131 -3.12 -12.21 -0.46
N TRP A 132 -2.74 -10.96 -0.73
CA TRP A 132 -3.29 -9.81 -0.06
C TRP A 132 -4.77 -9.62 -0.39
N ARG A 133 -5.52 -9.21 0.61
CA ARG A 133 -6.90 -8.74 0.46
C ARG A 133 -6.90 -7.23 0.25
N ASP A 134 -7.99 -6.73 -0.28
CA ASP A 134 -8.23 -5.31 -0.33
C ASP A 134 -8.23 -4.69 1.06
N MET A 135 -7.80 -3.43 1.12
CA MET A 135 -7.65 -2.71 2.37
C MET A 135 -8.51 -1.44 2.37
N THR A 136 -9.17 -1.19 3.49
CA THR A 136 -9.85 0.07 3.75
C THR A 136 -9.18 0.75 4.94
N ALA A 137 -8.67 1.96 4.73
CA ALA A 137 -8.04 2.78 5.75
C ALA A 137 -8.97 3.91 6.18
N TYR A 138 -9.05 4.12 7.48
CA TYR A 138 -9.77 5.22 8.12
C TYR A 138 -8.74 6.16 8.74
N LYS A 139 -8.88 7.47 8.51
CA LYS A 139 -7.94 8.47 8.98
C LYS A 139 -8.70 9.60 9.67
N LEU A 140 -8.26 9.95 10.86
CA LEU A 140 -8.76 11.09 11.61
C LEU A 140 -7.59 12.06 11.82
N GLY A 141 -7.78 13.32 11.46
CA GLY A 141 -6.77 14.36 11.61
C GLY A 141 -7.33 15.58 12.31
N VAL A 142 -6.48 16.24 13.06
CA VAL A 142 -6.77 17.51 13.72
C VAL A 142 -5.65 18.50 13.40
N SER A 143 -6.02 19.73 13.04
CA SER A 143 -5.10 20.85 12.84
C SER A 143 -5.56 22.01 13.73
N TYR A 144 -4.65 22.52 14.55
CA TYR A 144 -4.90 23.60 15.48
C TYR A 144 -3.90 24.73 15.29
N ASP A 145 -4.40 25.91 14.90
CA ASP A 145 -3.61 27.12 14.79
C ASP A 145 -3.43 27.71 16.20
N TYR A 146 -2.36 27.24 16.87
CA TYR A 146 -2.03 27.67 18.23
C TYR A 146 -1.71 29.18 18.32
N SER A 147 -1.07 29.69 17.27
CA SER A 147 -0.77 31.11 17.11
C SER A 147 -0.74 31.49 15.63
N LYS A 148 -0.51 32.79 15.33
CA LYS A 148 -0.32 33.22 13.93
C LYS A 148 0.89 32.62 13.24
N THR A 149 1.82 32.03 13.99
CA THR A 149 3.07 31.47 13.47
C THR A 149 3.25 30.00 13.77
N LEU A 150 2.39 29.38 14.58
CA LEU A 150 2.51 27.97 14.97
C LEU A 150 1.20 27.23 14.75
N THR A 151 1.24 26.22 13.90
CA THR A 151 0.16 25.24 13.71
C THR A 151 0.60 23.88 14.23
N LEU A 152 -0.22 23.27 15.09
CA LEU A 152 -0.04 21.92 15.61
C LEU A 152 -0.98 20.95 14.88
N ARG A 153 -0.50 19.73 14.64
CA ARG A 153 -1.30 18.69 13.99
C ARG A 153 -1.19 17.39 14.74
N GLY A 154 -2.28 16.63 14.74
CA GLY A 154 -2.32 15.26 15.25
C GLY A 154 -3.18 14.41 14.33
N GLY A 155 -2.88 13.10 14.25
CA GLY A 155 -3.66 12.20 13.40
C GLY A 155 -3.57 10.77 13.86
N LEU A 156 -4.65 10.03 13.60
CA LEU A 156 -4.76 8.60 13.80
C LEU A 156 -5.17 7.98 12.46
N SER A 157 -4.46 6.94 12.04
CA SER A 157 -4.83 6.14 10.87
C SER A 157 -4.92 4.68 11.27
N THR A 158 -5.98 4.00 10.85
CA THR A 158 -6.14 2.57 11.07
C THR A 158 -6.69 1.89 9.83
N ALA A 159 -6.17 0.67 9.59
CA ALA A 159 -6.63 -0.21 8.52
C ALA A 159 -6.38 -1.65 8.93
N ARG A 160 -7.26 -2.57 8.52
CA ARG A 160 -6.95 -3.99 8.68
C ARG A 160 -5.83 -4.37 7.70
N GLN A 161 -4.75 -4.93 8.20
CA GLN A 161 -3.61 -5.37 7.38
C GLN A 161 -4.08 -6.39 6.30
N PRO A 162 -3.44 -6.39 5.10
CA PRO A 162 -3.93 -7.17 3.96
C PRO A 162 -3.58 -8.67 4.01
N ILE A 163 -2.63 -9.08 4.84
CA ILE A 163 -2.11 -10.45 4.89
C ILE A 163 -3.13 -11.40 5.51
N ARG A 164 -3.41 -12.50 4.85
CA ARG A 164 -4.24 -13.58 5.38
C ARG A 164 -3.38 -14.54 6.21
N SER A 165 -3.93 -15.12 7.28
CA SER A 165 -3.24 -16.12 8.11
C SER A 165 -2.76 -17.35 7.32
N SER A 166 -3.46 -17.72 6.23
CA SER A 166 -3.06 -18.81 5.33
C SER A 166 -1.97 -18.42 4.32
N GLN A 167 -1.54 -17.15 4.27
CA GLN A 167 -0.63 -16.63 3.24
C GLN A 167 0.65 -16.04 3.84
N THR A 168 1.00 -16.38 5.08
CA THR A 168 2.12 -15.77 5.80
C THR A 168 3.49 -16.11 5.23
N LEU A 169 3.66 -17.28 4.58
CA LEU A 169 4.96 -17.74 4.10
C LEU A 169 5.59 -16.75 3.09
N PHE A 170 4.88 -16.36 2.04
CA PHE A 170 5.41 -15.42 1.06
C PHE A 170 5.50 -13.99 1.62
N ASN A 171 4.68 -13.67 2.60
CA ASN A 171 4.66 -12.36 3.24
C ASN A 171 5.85 -12.09 4.17
N ILE A 172 6.74 -13.06 4.39
CA ILE A 172 8.08 -12.82 4.96
C ILE A 172 8.88 -11.86 4.07
N LEU A 173 8.65 -11.88 2.76
CA LEU A 173 9.31 -11.00 1.79
C LEU A 173 8.66 -9.61 1.70
N ALA A 174 7.40 -9.48 2.09
CA ALA A 174 6.62 -8.24 2.02
C ALA A 174 5.74 -8.07 3.28
N PRO A 175 6.32 -7.78 4.47
CA PRO A 175 5.62 -7.78 5.74
C PRO A 175 4.78 -6.51 5.95
N ALA A 176 3.61 -6.40 5.30
CA ALA A 176 2.66 -5.29 5.46
C ALA A 176 1.72 -5.52 6.66
N THR A 177 2.27 -5.61 7.88
CA THR A 177 1.52 -6.02 9.08
C THR A 177 0.94 -4.86 9.89
N VAL A 178 1.50 -3.66 9.77
CA VAL A 178 1.07 -2.51 10.57
C VAL A 178 -0.36 -2.10 10.25
N GLU A 179 -1.19 -1.93 11.28
CA GLU A 179 -2.60 -1.54 11.16
C GLU A 179 -2.88 -0.11 11.64
N THR A 180 -2.14 0.39 12.63
CA THR A 180 -2.45 1.65 13.31
C THR A 180 -1.22 2.54 13.37
N HIS A 181 -1.42 3.81 13.01
CA HIS A 181 -0.39 4.84 13.08
C HIS A 181 -0.93 6.04 13.86
N LEU A 182 -0.11 6.59 14.75
CA LEU A 182 -0.33 7.85 15.44
C LEU A 182 0.69 8.87 14.94
N THR A 183 0.23 10.06 14.59
CA THR A 183 1.08 11.11 14.04
C THR A 183 0.93 12.41 14.82
N PHE A 184 2.04 13.12 14.96
CA PHE A 184 2.09 14.48 15.50
C PHE A 184 2.92 15.34 14.58
N GLY A 185 2.57 16.62 14.48
CA GLY A 185 3.33 17.57 13.67
C GLY A 185 3.20 19.00 14.19
N ALA A 186 4.19 19.79 13.86
CA ALA A 186 4.19 21.23 14.12
C ALA A 186 4.79 21.95 12.91
N THR A 187 4.19 23.08 12.55
CA THR A 187 4.69 23.97 11.51
C THR A 187 4.86 25.37 12.09
N TRP A 188 6.06 25.92 11.98
CA TRP A 188 6.41 27.29 12.36
C TRP A 188 6.59 28.15 11.11
N ALA A 189 5.83 29.21 10.97
CA ALA A 189 6.11 30.28 10.03
C ALA A 189 7.27 31.14 10.59
N LEU A 190 8.46 30.98 10.03
CA LEU A 190 9.66 31.70 10.44
C LEU A 190 9.68 33.11 9.85
N SER A 191 9.06 33.31 8.70
CA SER A 191 8.89 34.59 8.01
C SER A 191 7.74 34.46 6.99
N ASN A 192 7.45 35.57 6.28
CA ASN A 192 6.43 35.56 5.20
C ASN A 192 6.77 34.65 4.01
N LYS A 193 8.01 34.13 3.95
CA LYS A 193 8.53 33.32 2.83
C LYS A 193 9.14 31.99 3.28
N SER A 194 9.17 31.70 4.57
CA SER A 194 9.85 30.50 5.10
C SER A 194 9.05 29.88 6.22
N GLU A 195 8.91 28.57 6.17
CA GLU A 195 8.32 27.76 7.24
C GLU A 195 9.19 26.54 7.55
N LEU A 196 9.12 26.08 8.78
CA LEU A 196 9.73 24.86 9.27
C LEU A 196 8.63 23.90 9.72
N SER A 197 8.57 22.72 9.12
CA SER A 197 7.64 21.67 9.53
C SER A 197 8.42 20.49 10.08
N LEU A 198 7.99 20.00 11.25
CA LEU A 198 8.46 18.77 11.87
C LEU A 198 7.30 17.81 12.04
N SER A 199 7.55 16.52 11.83
CA SER A 199 6.53 15.49 12.05
C SER A 199 7.16 14.25 12.68
N TYR A 200 6.39 13.57 13.51
CA TYR A 200 6.69 12.27 14.10
C TYR A 200 5.54 11.30 13.84
N MET A 201 5.86 10.08 13.49
CA MET A 201 4.87 9.01 13.32
C MET A 201 5.30 7.79 14.13
N HIS A 202 4.35 7.23 14.88
CA HIS A 202 4.49 5.95 15.56
C HIS A 202 3.58 4.92 14.90
N ALA A 203 4.16 3.81 14.47
CA ALA A 203 3.47 2.65 13.94
C ALA A 203 3.39 1.58 15.04
N PHE A 204 2.17 1.19 15.42
CA PHE A 204 1.98 0.18 16.46
C PHE A 204 2.26 -1.21 15.90
N GLU A 205 2.94 -2.02 16.70
CA GLU A 205 3.25 -3.39 16.35
C GLU A 205 1.97 -4.20 16.12
N LYS A 206 2.01 -5.05 15.11
CA LYS A 206 0.95 -6.01 14.80
C LYS A 206 1.55 -7.34 14.35
N THR A 207 1.16 -8.40 15.01
CA THR A 207 1.53 -9.77 14.64
C THR A 207 0.44 -10.43 13.83
N VAL A 208 0.82 -11.13 12.76
CA VAL A 208 -0.04 -12.00 11.97
C VAL A 208 0.41 -13.43 12.16
N HIS A 209 -0.40 -14.24 12.82
CA HIS A 209 -0.11 -15.65 13.04
C HIS A 209 -0.48 -16.45 11.79
N GLY A 210 0.43 -17.30 11.31
CA GLY A 210 0.17 -18.26 10.25
C GLY A 210 -0.78 -19.36 10.74
N ALA A 211 -1.77 -19.70 9.92
CA ALA A 211 -2.70 -20.81 10.23
C ALA A 211 -2.04 -22.17 10.03
N ASN A 212 -1.09 -22.25 9.12
CA ASN A 212 -0.31 -23.46 8.80
C ASN A 212 1.14 -23.02 8.64
N SER A 213 1.92 -23.09 9.71
CA SER A 213 3.38 -22.98 9.63
C SER A 213 3.90 -24.34 9.14
N ILE A 214 4.42 -24.39 7.93
CA ILE A 214 5.19 -25.52 7.43
C ILE A 214 6.61 -25.37 7.94
#